data_04e23dd7e9ee103ddef715d50ac9c16c
#
_entry.id   04e23dd7e9ee103ddef715d50ac9c16c
#
_cell.length_a   1.000
_cell.length_b   1.000
_cell.length_c   1.000
_cell.angle_alpha   90.00
_cell.angle_beta   90.00
_cell.angle_gamma   90.00
#
_symmetry.space_group_name_H-M   'P 1'
#
loop_
_entity.id
_entity.type
_entity.pdbx_description
1 polymer ?
#
loop_
_entity_poly.entity_id
_entity_poly.type
_entity_poly.pdbx_seq_one_letter_code
_entity_poly.pdbx_strand_id
1 'polypeptide(L)'
;MKKLVSILMAAVLLLCAVPVLAEGQTYTVGVCQLVTHDALDAATQGFIDALNEALPGQVKIVEKNASGDSVNCSTIVNGFVSDGVDLIMANATPALTAAASATSDIPILGTSITAYGVALDMDDFTGTVGGNISGTSDLADLE
;
A
#
# COMPACT_ATOMS: atom_id res chain seq x y z
N MET A 1 -13.26 -54.30 -25.67
CA MET A 1 -14.04 -53.05 -25.57
C MET A 1 -13.95 -52.39 -24.20
N LYS A 2 -14.24 -53.07 -23.08
CA LYS A 2 -14.19 -52.47 -21.72
C LYS A 2 -12.82 -51.89 -21.30
N LYS A 3 -11.70 -52.56 -21.68
CA LYS A 3 -10.33 -52.06 -21.35
C LYS A 3 -9.92 -50.82 -22.16
N LEU A 4 -10.38 -50.69 -23.40
CA LEU A 4 -10.13 -49.53 -24.25
C LEU A 4 -10.90 -48.27 -23.74
N VAL A 5 -12.13 -48.47 -23.28
CA VAL A 5 -12.95 -47.37 -22.67
C VAL A 5 -12.33 -46.88 -21.38
N SER A 6 -11.79 -47.79 -20.52
CA SER A 6 -11.09 -47.40 -19.29
C SER A 6 -9.81 -46.59 -19.56
N ILE A 7 -9.03 -46.94 -20.57
CA ILE A 7 -7.81 -46.21 -20.93
C ILE A 7 -8.15 -44.84 -21.52
N LEU A 8 -9.22 -44.75 -22.32
CA LEU A 8 -9.68 -43.46 -22.86
C LEU A 8 -10.21 -42.53 -21.78
N MET A 9 -10.92 -43.05 -20.77
CA MET A 9 -11.42 -42.26 -19.63
C MET A 9 -10.29 -41.78 -18.71
N ALA A 10 -9.25 -42.60 -18.52
CA ALA A 10 -8.06 -42.20 -17.75
C ALA A 10 -7.24 -41.10 -18.47
N ALA A 11 -7.14 -41.17 -19.80
CA ALA A 11 -6.47 -40.14 -20.60
C ALA A 11 -7.21 -38.79 -20.58
N VAL A 12 -8.54 -38.82 -20.59
CA VAL A 12 -9.37 -37.60 -20.50
C VAL A 12 -9.24 -36.91 -19.11
N LEU A 13 -9.13 -37.72 -18.05
CA LEU A 13 -8.91 -37.17 -16.68
C LEU A 13 -7.52 -36.56 -16.47
N LEU A 14 -6.49 -37.04 -17.18
CA LEU A 14 -5.16 -36.43 -17.15
C LEU A 14 -5.07 -35.12 -17.94
N LEU A 15 -5.94 -34.89 -18.92
CA LEU A 15 -5.96 -33.62 -19.68
C LEU A 15 -6.62 -32.47 -18.93
N CYS A 16 -7.34 -32.73 -17.85
CA CYS A 16 -8.01 -31.70 -17.03
C CYS A 16 -7.12 -31.12 -15.91
N ALA A 17 -5.90 -31.62 -15.75
CA ALA A 17 -4.91 -31.04 -14.84
C ALA A 17 -4.07 -29.94 -15.55
N VAL A 18 -4.75 -29.01 -16.23
CA VAL A 18 -4.10 -27.74 -16.56
C VAL A 18 -3.92 -27.03 -15.22
N PRO A 19 -2.68 -26.71 -14.78
CA PRO A 19 -2.53 -25.81 -13.65
C PRO A 19 -3.23 -24.51 -14.06
N VAL A 20 -4.36 -24.21 -13.43
CA VAL A 20 -4.86 -22.85 -13.38
C VAL A 20 -3.73 -22.07 -12.71
N LEU A 21 -2.89 -21.42 -13.51
CA LEU A 21 -2.05 -20.34 -13.00
C LEU A 21 -3.07 -19.37 -12.43
N ALA A 22 -3.21 -19.36 -11.11
CA ALA A 22 -3.93 -18.30 -10.45
C ALA A 22 -3.27 -17.04 -10.96
N GLU A 23 -3.99 -16.24 -11.75
CA GLU A 23 -3.57 -14.88 -12.06
C GLU A 23 -3.31 -14.27 -10.70
N GLY A 24 -2.04 -13.99 -10.41
CA GLY A 24 -1.63 -13.48 -9.11
C GLY A 24 -2.44 -12.21 -8.85
N GLN A 25 -3.06 -12.13 -7.67
CA GLN A 25 -3.80 -10.93 -7.28
C GLN A 25 -2.85 -9.74 -7.42
N THR A 26 -3.25 -8.72 -8.16
CA THR A 26 -2.49 -7.49 -8.33
C THR A 26 -3.05 -6.44 -7.37
N TYR A 27 -2.19 -5.91 -6.51
CA TYR A 27 -2.53 -4.85 -5.56
C TYR A 27 -2.19 -3.50 -6.17
N THR A 28 -3.05 -2.51 -5.98
CA THR A 28 -2.79 -1.13 -6.34
C THR A 28 -2.43 -0.33 -5.09
N VAL A 29 -1.25 0.27 -5.08
CA VAL A 29 -0.75 1.06 -3.95
C VAL A 29 -0.63 2.52 -4.37
N GLY A 30 -1.37 3.40 -3.68
CA GLY A 30 -1.27 4.84 -3.84
C GLY A 30 -0.17 5.41 -2.93
N VAL A 31 0.75 6.17 -3.50
CA VAL A 31 1.79 6.89 -2.76
C VAL A 31 1.53 8.37 -2.86
N CYS A 32 1.25 9.01 -1.71
CA CYS A 32 1.13 10.46 -1.59
C CYS A 32 2.37 11.02 -0.90
N GLN A 33 3.25 11.65 -1.65
CA GLN A 33 4.42 12.35 -1.14
C GLN A 33 4.15 13.84 -1.07
N LEU A 34 4.48 14.49 0.07
CA LEU A 34 4.22 15.92 0.26
C LEU A 34 4.98 16.79 -0.76
N VAL A 35 6.29 16.58 -0.91
CA VAL A 35 7.16 17.44 -1.71
C VAL A 35 8.38 16.64 -2.19
N THR A 36 9.00 17.09 -3.26
CA THR A 36 10.29 16.57 -3.69
C THR A 36 11.37 17.02 -2.72
N HIS A 37 12.00 16.07 -2.03
CA HIS A 37 13.07 16.28 -1.08
C HIS A 37 13.85 14.96 -0.91
N ASP A 38 15.17 15.03 -0.86
CA ASP A 38 16.05 13.85 -0.88
C ASP A 38 15.66 12.77 0.13
N ALA A 39 15.28 13.15 1.36
CA ALA A 39 14.87 12.19 2.38
C ALA A 39 13.51 11.54 2.09
N LEU A 40 12.54 12.32 1.57
CA LEU A 40 11.22 11.83 1.21
C LEU A 40 11.30 10.95 -0.05
N ASP A 41 12.10 11.36 -1.02
CA ASP A 41 12.34 10.61 -2.26
C ASP A 41 12.99 9.25 -1.93
N ALA A 42 13.98 9.23 -1.03
CA ALA A 42 14.62 8.01 -0.56
C ALA A 42 13.64 7.08 0.20
N ALA A 43 12.77 7.63 1.04
CA ALA A 43 11.75 6.85 1.76
C ALA A 43 10.72 6.25 0.80
N THR A 44 10.25 7.02 -0.18
CA THR A 44 9.33 6.53 -1.23
C THR A 44 9.99 5.44 -2.06
N GLN A 45 11.22 5.65 -2.52
CA GLN A 45 11.92 4.67 -3.34
C GLN A 45 12.19 3.37 -2.56
N GLY A 46 12.64 3.47 -1.30
CA GLY A 46 12.87 2.29 -0.45
C GLY A 46 11.59 1.48 -0.20
N PHE A 47 10.45 2.14 -0.03
CA PHE A 47 9.16 1.48 0.08
C PHE A 47 8.76 0.74 -1.21
N ILE A 48 8.92 1.40 -2.36
CA ILE A 48 8.61 0.80 -3.68
C ILE A 48 9.52 -0.40 -3.96
N ASP A 49 10.81 -0.28 -3.67
CA ASP A 49 11.78 -1.37 -3.88
C ASP A 49 11.45 -2.59 -3.02
N ALA A 50 11.13 -2.37 -1.74
CA ALA A 50 10.75 -3.44 -0.83
C ALA A 50 9.45 -4.15 -1.27
N LEU A 51 8.46 -3.42 -1.76
CA LEU A 51 7.23 -4.02 -2.29
C LEU A 51 7.49 -4.85 -3.56
N ASN A 52 8.30 -4.35 -4.48
CA ASN A 52 8.65 -5.06 -5.70
C ASN A 52 9.48 -6.33 -5.42
N GLU A 53 10.32 -6.29 -4.38
CA GLU A 53 11.08 -7.47 -3.93
C GLU A 53 10.18 -8.51 -3.27
N ALA A 54 9.27 -8.08 -2.38
CA ALA A 54 8.38 -8.97 -1.65
C ALA A 54 7.25 -9.56 -2.51
N LEU A 55 6.73 -8.80 -3.47
CA LEU A 55 5.57 -9.11 -4.30
C LEU A 55 5.88 -8.89 -5.80
N PRO A 56 6.84 -9.60 -6.38
CA PRO A 56 7.29 -9.35 -7.75
C PRO A 56 6.15 -9.51 -8.76
N GLY A 57 5.88 -8.44 -9.52
CA GLY A 57 4.84 -8.40 -10.55
C GLY A 57 3.40 -8.38 -10.02
N GLN A 58 3.20 -8.28 -8.71
CA GLN A 58 1.88 -8.26 -8.07
C GLN A 58 1.47 -6.88 -7.54
N VAL A 59 2.30 -5.85 -7.72
CA VAL A 59 2.03 -4.51 -7.21
C VAL A 59 2.05 -3.50 -8.36
N LYS A 60 0.99 -2.68 -8.41
CA LYS A 60 0.91 -1.48 -9.25
C LYS A 60 1.05 -0.25 -8.35
N ILE A 61 2.10 0.52 -8.53
CA ILE A 61 2.33 1.75 -7.78
C ILE A 61 1.73 2.95 -8.54
N VAL A 62 0.98 3.79 -7.82
CA VAL A 62 0.45 5.07 -8.29
C VAL A 62 1.03 6.17 -7.41
N GLU A 63 2.16 6.71 -7.82
CA GLU A 63 2.86 7.76 -7.11
C GLU A 63 2.36 9.15 -7.50
N LYS A 64 2.11 10.01 -6.51
CA LYS A 64 1.71 11.40 -6.66
C LYS A 64 2.46 12.29 -5.68
N ASN A 65 2.86 13.47 -6.16
CA ASN A 65 3.54 14.49 -5.37
C ASN A 65 2.64 15.72 -5.20
N ALA A 66 2.48 16.17 -3.95
CA ALA A 66 1.60 17.29 -3.62
C ALA A 66 2.25 18.68 -3.79
N SER A 67 3.53 18.71 -4.18
CA SER A 67 4.28 19.96 -4.43
C SER A 67 4.33 20.91 -3.23
N GLY A 68 4.33 20.35 -2.02
CA GLY A 68 4.38 21.11 -0.76
C GLY A 68 3.03 21.63 -0.26
N ASP A 69 1.93 21.31 -0.93
CA ASP A 69 0.60 21.82 -0.59
C ASP A 69 -0.27 20.70 0.06
N SER A 70 -0.73 20.97 1.30
CA SER A 70 -1.60 20.06 2.04
C SER A 70 -2.98 19.86 1.38
N VAL A 71 -3.49 20.85 0.64
CA VAL A 71 -4.75 20.73 -0.11
C VAL A 71 -4.57 19.75 -1.26
N ASN A 72 -3.41 19.75 -1.91
CA ASN A 72 -3.08 18.77 -2.92
C ASN A 72 -2.96 17.36 -2.33
N CYS A 73 -2.43 17.20 -1.10
CA CYS A 73 -2.46 15.89 -0.41
C CYS A 73 -3.89 15.37 -0.30
N SER A 74 -4.83 16.19 0.15
CA SER A 74 -6.24 15.82 0.26
C SER A 74 -6.85 15.45 -1.10
N THR A 75 -6.54 16.19 -2.14
CA THR A 75 -7.01 15.90 -3.51
C THR A 75 -6.46 14.57 -4.02
N ILE A 76 -5.18 14.32 -3.83
CA ILE A 76 -4.49 13.08 -4.23
C ILE A 76 -5.10 11.87 -3.51
N VAL A 77 -5.22 11.96 -2.19
CA VAL A 77 -5.72 10.85 -1.37
C VAL A 77 -7.19 10.56 -1.67
N ASN A 78 -8.03 11.58 -1.83
CA ASN A 78 -9.42 11.37 -2.25
C ASN A 78 -9.51 10.68 -3.63
N GLY A 79 -8.57 10.97 -4.53
CA GLY A 79 -8.43 10.24 -5.79
C GLY A 79 -8.14 8.76 -5.55
N PHE A 80 -7.17 8.42 -4.67
CA PHE A 80 -6.86 7.03 -4.33
C PHE A 80 -8.05 6.28 -3.72
N VAL A 81 -8.80 6.95 -2.82
CA VAL A 81 -10.01 6.36 -2.23
C VAL A 81 -11.05 6.08 -3.31
N SER A 82 -11.27 7.04 -4.23
CA SER A 82 -12.21 6.88 -5.34
C SER A 82 -11.82 5.78 -6.32
N ASP A 83 -10.51 5.62 -6.54
CA ASP A 83 -9.94 4.58 -7.41
C ASP A 83 -9.92 3.19 -6.74
N GLY A 84 -10.19 3.13 -5.43
CA GLY A 84 -10.24 1.90 -4.65
C GLY A 84 -8.86 1.22 -4.55
N VAL A 85 -7.81 1.99 -4.22
CA VAL A 85 -6.48 1.40 -4.00
C VAL A 85 -6.48 0.47 -2.79
N ASP A 86 -5.63 -0.54 -2.78
CA ASP A 86 -5.54 -1.54 -1.70
C ASP A 86 -4.74 -1.05 -0.49
N LEU A 87 -3.88 -0.04 -0.69
CA LEU A 87 -3.02 0.56 0.34
C LEU A 87 -2.69 2.00 -0.03
N ILE A 88 -2.63 2.87 0.97
CA ILE A 88 -2.10 4.24 0.83
C ILE A 88 -0.80 4.35 1.64
N MET A 89 0.29 4.73 0.97
CA MET A 89 1.53 5.18 1.61
C MET A 89 1.52 6.69 1.68
N ALA A 90 1.57 7.22 2.90
CA ALA A 90 1.57 8.65 3.19
C ALA A 90 2.96 9.10 3.64
N ASN A 91 3.64 9.87 2.80
CA ASN A 91 5.01 10.35 3.06
C ASN A 91 4.97 11.82 3.47
N ALA A 92 5.23 12.05 4.73
CA ALA A 92 5.16 13.26 5.55
C ALA A 92 3.78 13.51 6.22
N THR A 93 3.82 14.27 7.32
CA THR A 93 2.65 14.55 8.18
C THR A 93 1.41 15.05 7.43
N PRO A 94 1.46 16.01 6.50
CA PRO A 94 0.27 16.47 5.77
C PRO A 94 -0.38 15.37 4.90
N ALA A 95 0.43 14.47 4.33
CA ALA A 95 -0.08 13.33 3.57
C ALA A 95 -0.80 12.33 4.50
N LEU A 96 -0.23 12.05 5.69
CA LEU A 96 -0.86 11.19 6.70
C LEU A 96 -2.18 11.76 7.20
N THR A 97 -2.21 13.04 7.56
CA THR A 97 -3.43 13.73 8.02
C THR A 97 -4.53 13.68 6.95
N ALA A 98 -4.17 13.92 5.69
CA ALA A 98 -5.09 13.81 4.57
C ALA A 98 -5.63 12.38 4.41
N ALA A 99 -4.77 11.36 4.49
CA ALA A 99 -5.16 9.97 4.36
C ALA A 99 -6.08 9.52 5.50
N ALA A 100 -5.73 9.84 6.75
CA ALA A 100 -6.54 9.53 7.92
C ALA A 100 -7.93 10.16 7.88
N SER A 101 -8.04 11.38 7.30
CA SER A 101 -9.32 12.07 7.16
C SER A 101 -10.18 11.51 6.02
N ALA A 102 -9.58 10.87 5.02
CA ALA A 102 -10.26 10.42 3.81
C ALA A 102 -10.84 8.99 3.91
N THR A 103 -10.24 8.12 4.72
CA THR A 103 -10.67 6.72 4.81
C THR A 103 -10.36 6.11 6.17
N SER A 104 -11.30 5.26 6.65
CA SER A 104 -11.11 4.36 7.79
C SER A 104 -10.94 2.90 7.36
N ASP A 105 -11.08 2.60 6.08
CA ASP A 105 -11.16 1.24 5.54
C ASP A 105 -9.89 0.82 4.80
N ILE A 106 -9.33 1.72 3.97
CA ILE A 106 -8.10 1.44 3.24
C ILE A 106 -6.91 1.52 4.21
N PRO A 107 -6.05 0.49 4.30
CA PRO A 107 -4.83 0.55 5.09
C PRO A 107 -3.95 1.74 4.72
N ILE A 108 -3.40 2.41 5.73
CA ILE A 108 -2.51 3.56 5.58
C ILE A 108 -1.17 3.25 6.25
N LEU A 109 -0.08 3.39 5.51
CA LEU A 109 1.28 3.36 6.03
C LEU A 109 1.88 4.77 5.98
N GLY A 110 2.18 5.32 7.16
CA GLY A 110 2.89 6.59 7.27
C GLY A 110 4.40 6.40 7.31
N THR A 111 5.12 7.27 6.63
CA THR A 111 6.59 7.39 6.74
C THR A 111 6.99 8.85 6.78
N SER A 112 8.17 9.15 7.31
CA SER A 112 8.64 10.54 7.54
C SER A 112 7.64 11.34 8.39
N ILE A 113 7.12 10.68 9.43
CA ILE A 113 6.16 11.28 10.37
C ILE A 113 6.89 11.56 11.69
N THR A 114 6.98 12.82 12.05
CA THR A 114 7.68 13.21 13.27
C THR A 114 6.90 12.82 14.53
N ALA A 115 5.58 13.06 14.56
CA ALA A 115 4.77 12.77 15.75
C ALA A 115 3.34 12.36 15.37
N TYR A 116 3.06 11.06 15.41
CA TYR A 116 1.73 10.53 15.07
C TYR A 116 0.62 11.08 15.97
N GLY A 117 0.85 11.18 17.27
CA GLY A 117 -0.16 11.70 18.21
C GLY A 117 -0.61 13.12 17.82
N VAL A 118 0.35 13.99 17.48
CA VAL A 118 0.06 15.35 17.02
C VAL A 118 -0.59 15.36 15.64
N ALA A 119 -0.08 14.55 14.72
CA ALA A 119 -0.60 14.48 13.34
C ALA A 119 -2.06 14.03 13.26
N LEU A 120 -2.47 13.21 14.22
CA LEU A 120 -3.80 12.56 14.25
C LEU A 120 -4.69 13.06 15.41
N ASP A 121 -4.28 14.13 16.10
CA ASP A 121 -5.02 14.77 17.20
C ASP A 121 -5.37 13.76 18.33
N MET A 122 -4.38 12.95 18.74
CA MET A 122 -4.53 11.92 19.77
C MET A 122 -3.94 12.40 21.10
N ASP A 123 -4.78 12.82 22.03
CA ASP A 123 -4.36 13.36 23.33
C ASP A 123 -3.56 12.35 24.18
N ASP A 124 -3.93 11.07 24.13
CA ASP A 124 -3.33 9.99 24.92
C ASP A 124 -2.50 9.03 24.06
N PHE A 125 -1.68 9.56 23.14
CA PHE A 125 -0.87 8.70 22.26
C PHE A 125 0.19 7.91 23.06
N THR A 126 0.12 6.60 22.98
CA THR A 126 0.99 5.65 23.73
C THR A 126 1.98 4.90 22.81
N GLY A 127 2.22 5.41 21.62
CA GLY A 127 3.11 4.79 20.63
C GLY A 127 2.40 3.85 19.64
N THR A 128 1.08 3.69 19.77
CA THR A 128 0.28 2.89 18.82
C THR A 128 -0.91 3.69 18.33
N VAL A 129 -1.06 3.82 17.02
CA VAL A 129 -2.21 4.50 16.40
C VAL A 129 -3.44 3.59 16.39
N GLY A 130 -3.29 2.38 15.86
CA GLY A 130 -4.41 1.43 15.71
C GLY A 130 -5.28 1.72 14.48
N GLY A 131 -6.44 1.05 14.43
CA GLY A 131 -7.35 1.16 13.28
C GLY A 131 -6.69 0.68 11.99
N ASN A 132 -6.86 1.45 10.92
CA ASN A 132 -6.29 1.18 9.60
C ASN A 132 -4.92 1.88 9.37
N ILE A 133 -4.32 2.49 10.40
CA ILE A 133 -3.08 3.28 10.29
C ILE A 133 -1.92 2.59 11.01
N SER A 134 -0.79 2.48 10.33
CA SER A 134 0.50 2.04 10.86
C SER A 134 1.62 2.83 10.18
N GLY A 135 2.86 2.61 10.60
CA GLY A 135 4.00 3.24 9.93
C GLY A 135 5.21 3.41 10.82
N THR A 136 6.10 4.29 10.39
CA THR A 136 7.36 4.61 11.07
C THR A 136 7.42 6.09 11.43
N SER A 137 8.04 6.41 12.58
CA SER A 137 8.36 7.79 12.99
C SER A 137 9.81 8.09 12.64
N ASP A 138 10.09 9.33 12.23
CA ASP A 138 11.44 9.87 12.03
C ASP A 138 11.97 10.63 13.25
N LEU A 139 11.22 10.63 14.34
CA LEU A 139 11.67 11.24 15.60
C LEU A 139 12.81 10.38 16.18
N ALA A 140 14.04 10.90 16.12
CA ALA A 140 15.17 10.31 16.80
C ALA A 140 15.12 10.67 18.29
N ASP A 141 15.39 9.68 19.17
CA ASP A 141 15.67 9.97 20.57
C ASP A 141 16.99 10.74 20.63
N LEU A 142 16.87 12.05 20.90
CA LEU A 142 18.04 12.89 21.16
C LEU A 142 18.42 12.71 22.62
N GLU A 143 19.25 11.68 22.90
CA GLU A 143 19.97 11.56 24.18
C GLU A 143 21.14 12.56 24.28
#